data_ef3794220aac72c26826cc6800471da6
#
_entry.id   ef3794220aac72c26826cc6800471da6
#
_cell.length_a   1.000
_cell.length_b   1.000
_cell.length_c   1.000
_cell.angle_alpha   90.00
_cell.angle_beta   90.00
_cell.angle_gamma   90.00
#
_symmetry.space_group_name_H-M   'P 1'
#
loop_
_entity.id
_entity.type
_entity.pdbx_description
1 polymer ?
#
loop_
_entity_poly.entity_id
_entity_poly.type
_entity_poly.pdbx_seq_one_letter_code
_entity_poly.pdbx_strand_id
1 'polypeptide(L)'
;MSSDPAQPQPLEDNLRPHSHDGIQEFDKRLPNWWLLTLYGAIAFAVAYWFVHYESNLVLSDGERITREMQRIEAEKLTKLVAMLNDDNLWQMSQNPEFVSKGAETYKSTCASCHGNDLRGRDGDAKLVGVNLADTGWIHGGNPTQVFATVKAGVSGPGMPAWGPVLGDTRIAQVVAYVMNQHKRGEEIVAVASPYAK
;
A
#
# COMPACT_ATOMS: atom_id res chain seq x y z
N MET A 1 -33.57 79.61 -9.86
CA MET A 1 -32.33 78.85 -10.14
C MET A 1 -32.74 77.54 -10.75
N SER A 2 -32.76 77.46 -12.09
CA SER A 2 -33.09 76.26 -12.85
C SER A 2 -31.88 75.36 -12.87
N SER A 3 -32.03 74.17 -12.29
CA SER A 3 -31.09 73.07 -12.47
C SER A 3 -31.29 72.45 -13.85
N ASP A 4 -30.38 72.72 -14.75
CA ASP A 4 -30.33 72.15 -16.08
C ASP A 4 -30.14 70.62 -15.95
N PRO A 5 -30.99 69.76 -16.56
CA PRO A 5 -30.76 68.35 -16.57
C PRO A 5 -29.53 68.06 -17.42
N ALA A 6 -28.53 67.34 -16.84
CA ALA A 6 -27.32 66.92 -17.50
C ALA A 6 -27.66 66.26 -18.83
N GLN A 7 -27.27 66.90 -19.94
CA GLN A 7 -27.41 66.34 -21.28
C GLN A 7 -26.60 65.05 -21.36
N PRO A 8 -27.18 63.94 -21.90
CA PRO A 8 -26.43 62.71 -22.14
C PRO A 8 -25.30 63.03 -23.14
N GLN A 9 -24.05 62.82 -22.73
CA GLN A 9 -22.88 62.98 -23.62
C GLN A 9 -23.06 62.08 -24.87
N PRO A 10 -22.70 62.58 -26.05
CA PRO A 10 -22.86 61.84 -27.30
C PRO A 10 -22.06 60.55 -27.24
N LEU A 11 -22.68 59.41 -27.59
CA LEU A 11 -22.10 58.08 -27.68
C LEU A 11 -20.91 57.98 -28.64
N GLU A 12 -20.72 59.02 -29.49
CA GLU A 12 -19.71 59.03 -30.56
C GLU A 12 -18.25 59.22 -30.09
N ASP A 13 -18.02 59.79 -28.92
CA ASP A 13 -16.65 60.12 -28.44
C ASP A 13 -15.83 58.89 -27.92
N ASN A 14 -16.43 57.72 -27.86
CA ASN A 14 -15.79 56.53 -27.33
C ASN A 14 -15.75 55.34 -28.31
N LEU A 15 -16.01 55.57 -29.60
CA LEU A 15 -15.88 54.54 -30.62
C LEU A 15 -14.46 54.42 -31.09
N ARG A 16 -13.94 53.21 -31.21
CA ARG A 16 -12.61 52.94 -31.80
C ARG A 16 -12.65 53.28 -33.31
N PRO A 17 -11.55 53.81 -33.85
CA PRO A 17 -11.48 54.27 -35.23
C PRO A 17 -11.54 53.13 -36.29
N HIS A 18 -11.43 51.86 -35.88
CA HIS A 18 -11.46 50.74 -36.78
C HIS A 18 -12.79 49.95 -36.60
N SER A 19 -13.25 49.37 -37.68
CA SER A 19 -14.43 48.48 -37.68
C SER A 19 -14.03 47.08 -38.15
N HIS A 20 -14.63 46.05 -37.55
CA HIS A 20 -14.52 44.68 -37.98
C HIS A 20 -15.90 44.24 -38.52
N ASP A 21 -15.98 43.90 -39.79
CA ASP A 21 -17.22 43.49 -40.47
C ASP A 21 -18.39 44.50 -40.31
N GLY A 22 -18.07 45.81 -40.28
CA GLY A 22 -19.03 46.88 -40.12
C GLY A 22 -19.49 47.17 -38.69
N ILE A 23 -18.91 46.46 -37.70
CA ILE A 23 -19.21 46.66 -36.27
C ILE A 23 -18.05 47.49 -35.64
N GLN A 24 -18.38 48.60 -35.03
CA GLN A 24 -17.45 49.42 -34.25
C GLN A 24 -17.61 49.13 -32.75
N GLU A 25 -16.47 49.04 -32.06
CA GLU A 25 -16.44 48.77 -30.63
C GLU A 25 -16.29 50.07 -29.83
N PHE A 26 -16.85 50.13 -28.63
CA PHE A 26 -16.64 51.23 -27.69
C PHE A 26 -15.37 51.04 -26.91
N ASP A 27 -14.57 52.07 -26.79
CA ASP A 27 -13.36 52.12 -25.94
C ASP A 27 -13.76 52.48 -24.52
N LYS A 28 -14.23 51.47 -23.73
CA LYS A 28 -14.59 51.66 -22.33
C LYS A 28 -13.56 50.97 -21.44
N ARG A 29 -13.17 51.64 -20.37
CA ARG A 29 -12.32 51.05 -19.34
C ARG A 29 -13.03 49.93 -18.64
N LEU A 30 -12.30 48.85 -18.37
CA LEU A 30 -12.82 47.75 -17.58
C LEU A 30 -13.18 48.23 -16.16
N PRO A 31 -14.27 47.75 -15.57
CA PRO A 31 -14.64 48.08 -14.19
C PRO A 31 -13.53 47.65 -13.20
N ASN A 32 -13.27 48.50 -12.20
CA ASN A 32 -12.22 48.20 -11.22
C ASN A 32 -12.46 46.90 -10.45
N TRP A 33 -13.71 46.53 -10.17
CA TRP A 33 -14.03 45.27 -9.51
C TRP A 33 -13.63 44.06 -10.40
N TRP A 34 -13.80 44.17 -11.71
CA TRP A 34 -13.40 43.13 -12.65
C TRP A 34 -11.88 42.95 -12.69
N LEU A 35 -11.11 44.05 -12.73
CA LEU A 35 -9.67 44.03 -12.64
C LEU A 35 -9.18 43.42 -11.32
N LEU A 36 -9.82 43.77 -10.22
CA LEU A 36 -9.50 43.19 -8.91
C LEU A 36 -9.71 41.65 -8.90
N THR A 37 -10.82 41.16 -9.45
CA THR A 37 -11.06 39.72 -9.55
C THR A 37 -10.07 39.03 -10.47
N LEU A 38 -9.71 39.64 -11.61
CA LEU A 38 -8.73 39.11 -12.54
C LEU A 38 -7.35 38.96 -11.89
N TYR A 39 -6.83 40.05 -11.30
CA TYR A 39 -5.51 40.04 -10.65
C TYR A 39 -5.52 39.12 -9.38
N GLY A 40 -6.61 39.13 -8.65
CA GLY A 40 -6.81 38.20 -7.51
C GLY A 40 -6.78 36.75 -7.95
N ALA A 41 -7.44 36.41 -9.05
CA ALA A 41 -7.43 35.04 -9.60
C ALA A 41 -6.04 34.63 -10.09
N ILE A 42 -5.30 35.54 -10.74
CA ILE A 42 -3.91 35.27 -11.17
C ILE A 42 -3.00 35.03 -9.95
N ALA A 43 -3.07 35.90 -8.94
CA ALA A 43 -2.28 35.75 -7.73
C ALA A 43 -2.62 34.42 -7.00
N PHE A 44 -3.91 34.11 -6.91
CA PHE A 44 -4.37 32.83 -6.35
C PHE A 44 -3.85 31.63 -7.14
N ALA A 45 -3.92 31.66 -8.47
CA ALA A 45 -3.45 30.57 -9.31
C ALA A 45 -1.94 30.31 -9.12
N VAL A 46 -1.11 31.36 -9.04
CA VAL A 46 0.32 31.25 -8.79
C VAL A 46 0.58 30.67 -7.39
N ALA A 47 -0.10 31.19 -6.37
CA ALA A 47 0.05 30.69 -5.00
C ALA A 47 -0.42 29.22 -4.88
N TYR A 48 -1.54 28.89 -5.49
CA TYR A 48 -2.07 27.52 -5.55
C TYR A 48 -1.09 26.55 -6.23
N TRP A 49 -0.57 26.95 -7.41
CA TRP A 49 0.42 26.14 -8.13
C TRP A 49 1.66 25.89 -7.28
N PHE A 50 2.20 26.93 -6.66
CA PHE A 50 3.38 26.81 -5.80
C PHE A 50 3.14 25.89 -4.61
N VAL A 51 2.00 26.01 -3.92
CA VAL A 51 1.67 25.18 -2.77
C VAL A 51 1.47 23.71 -3.17
N HIS A 52 0.80 23.45 -4.29
CA HIS A 52 0.47 22.07 -4.69
C HIS A 52 1.58 21.33 -5.44
N TYR A 53 2.44 22.06 -6.19
CA TYR A 53 3.43 21.41 -7.05
C TYR A 53 4.88 21.60 -6.60
N GLU A 54 5.21 22.73 -5.97
CA GLU A 54 6.60 23.03 -5.64
C GLU A 54 6.91 22.89 -4.14
N SER A 55 5.96 23.21 -3.25
CA SER A 55 6.26 23.31 -1.82
C SER A 55 6.35 21.95 -1.09
N ASN A 56 5.92 20.85 -1.68
CA ASN A 56 5.74 19.53 -1.03
C ASN A 56 4.93 19.58 0.29
N LEU A 57 4.21 20.68 0.54
CA LEU A 57 3.37 20.84 1.74
C LEU A 57 2.08 20.03 1.64
N VAL A 58 1.64 19.74 0.43
CA VAL A 58 0.43 18.95 0.16
C VAL A 58 0.83 17.75 -0.68
N LEU A 59 0.41 16.56 -0.21
CA LEU A 59 0.62 15.34 -0.96
C LEU A 59 -0.06 15.42 -2.32
N SER A 60 0.62 14.97 -3.36
CA SER A 60 0.02 14.84 -4.68
C SER A 60 -1.17 13.88 -4.64
N ASP A 61 -2.13 14.04 -5.54
CA ASP A 61 -3.31 13.16 -5.63
C ASP A 61 -2.89 11.70 -5.85
N GLY A 62 -1.81 11.46 -6.60
CA GLY A 62 -1.23 10.12 -6.77
C GLY A 62 -0.74 9.50 -5.47
N GLU A 63 -0.05 10.27 -4.63
CA GLU A 63 0.43 9.79 -3.32
C GLU A 63 -0.72 9.55 -2.34
N ARG A 64 -1.74 10.39 -2.36
CA ARG A 64 -2.95 10.21 -1.53
C ARG A 64 -3.69 8.93 -1.92
N ILE A 65 -3.89 8.69 -3.22
CA ILE A 65 -4.52 7.47 -3.74
C ILE A 65 -3.68 6.24 -3.36
N THR A 66 -2.37 6.31 -3.57
CA THR A 66 -1.48 5.18 -3.24
C THR A 66 -1.54 4.84 -1.75
N ARG A 67 -1.51 5.83 -0.86
CA ARG A 67 -1.63 5.61 0.59
C ARG A 67 -2.98 5.02 0.98
N GLU A 68 -4.07 5.50 0.40
CA GLU A 68 -5.41 4.98 0.69
C GLU A 68 -5.58 3.55 0.16
N MET A 69 -5.05 3.24 -1.02
CA MET A 69 -5.00 1.87 -1.55
C MET A 69 -4.23 0.93 -0.60
N GLN A 70 -3.04 1.34 -0.17
CA GLN A 70 -2.25 0.56 0.79
C GLN A 70 -2.97 0.34 2.12
N ARG A 71 -3.70 1.35 2.60
CA ARG A 71 -4.51 1.25 3.82
C ARG A 71 -5.64 0.22 3.66
N ILE A 72 -6.38 0.31 2.56
CA ILE A 72 -7.48 -0.63 2.26
C ILE A 72 -6.95 -2.06 2.12
N GLU A 73 -5.82 -2.26 1.46
CA GLU A 73 -5.18 -3.56 1.33
C GLU A 73 -4.73 -4.11 2.70
N ALA A 74 -4.12 -3.28 3.54
CA ALA A 74 -3.73 -3.66 4.90
C ALA A 74 -4.94 -4.03 5.77
N GLU A 75 -6.04 -3.28 5.68
CA GLU A 75 -7.28 -3.60 6.40
C GLU A 75 -7.91 -4.91 5.92
N LYS A 76 -7.96 -5.14 4.60
CA LYS A 76 -8.44 -6.40 4.03
C LYS A 76 -7.58 -7.57 4.50
N LEU A 77 -6.27 -7.41 4.48
CA LEU A 77 -5.34 -8.44 4.93
C LEU A 77 -5.49 -8.73 6.43
N THR A 78 -5.65 -7.70 7.26
CA THR A 78 -5.90 -7.86 8.69
C THR A 78 -7.19 -8.63 8.96
N LYS A 79 -8.27 -8.35 8.21
CA LYS A 79 -9.53 -9.09 8.32
C LYS A 79 -9.38 -10.54 7.87
N LEU A 80 -8.67 -10.80 6.77
CA LEU A 80 -8.38 -12.17 6.31
C LEU A 80 -7.59 -12.94 7.35
N VAL A 81 -6.59 -12.32 7.96
CA VAL A 81 -5.77 -12.94 9.02
C VAL A 81 -6.58 -13.22 10.29
N ALA A 82 -7.53 -12.36 10.64
CA ALA A 82 -8.42 -12.58 11.77
C ALA A 82 -9.38 -13.79 11.58
N MET A 83 -9.61 -14.20 10.33
CA MET A 83 -10.45 -15.35 9.95
C MET A 83 -9.61 -16.52 9.45
N LEU A 84 -8.35 -16.65 9.88
CA LEU A 84 -7.46 -17.69 9.39
C LEU A 84 -8.04 -19.07 9.66
N ASN A 85 -8.12 -19.85 8.60
CA ASN A 85 -8.36 -21.29 8.59
C ASN A 85 -7.42 -21.94 7.56
N ASP A 86 -7.37 -23.26 7.55
CA ASP A 86 -6.49 -23.99 6.65
C ASP A 86 -6.76 -23.68 5.17
N ASP A 87 -8.04 -23.52 4.79
CA ASP A 87 -8.44 -23.22 3.42
C ASP A 87 -7.94 -21.84 2.96
N ASN A 88 -8.08 -20.84 3.82
CA ASN A 88 -7.60 -19.47 3.50
C ASN A 88 -6.08 -19.42 3.37
N LEU A 89 -5.36 -20.09 4.26
CA LEU A 89 -3.90 -20.18 4.18
C LEU A 89 -3.44 -20.94 2.93
N TRP A 90 -4.15 -22.00 2.54
CA TRP A 90 -3.91 -22.68 1.28
C TRP A 90 -4.17 -21.79 0.06
N GLN A 91 -5.24 -20.99 0.06
CA GLN A 91 -5.50 -20.03 -1.01
C GLN A 91 -4.38 -18.97 -1.07
N MET A 92 -3.89 -18.50 0.08
CA MET A 92 -2.75 -17.58 0.15
C MET A 92 -1.48 -18.21 -0.44
N SER A 93 -1.24 -19.50 -0.25
CA SER A 93 -0.08 -20.21 -0.82
C SER A 93 -0.12 -20.34 -2.35
N GLN A 94 -1.28 -20.17 -2.97
CA GLN A 94 -1.45 -20.17 -4.42
C GLN A 94 -1.36 -18.76 -5.03
N ASN A 95 -1.31 -17.72 -4.20
CA ASN A 95 -1.21 -16.33 -4.65
C ASN A 95 0.27 -15.89 -4.73
N PRO A 96 0.80 -15.59 -5.94
CA PRO A 96 2.21 -15.24 -6.13
C PRO A 96 2.68 -14.05 -5.29
N GLU A 97 1.80 -13.07 -5.03
CA GLU A 97 2.15 -11.89 -4.24
C GLU A 97 2.40 -12.24 -2.76
N PHE A 98 1.54 -13.08 -2.17
CA PHE A 98 1.73 -13.55 -0.79
C PHE A 98 2.98 -14.43 -0.67
N VAL A 99 3.19 -15.31 -1.62
CA VAL A 99 4.36 -16.20 -1.67
C VAL A 99 5.64 -15.38 -1.80
N SER A 100 5.68 -14.36 -2.64
CA SER A 100 6.85 -13.49 -2.80
C SER A 100 7.20 -12.73 -1.51
N LYS A 101 6.21 -12.10 -0.87
CA LYS A 101 6.40 -11.41 0.41
C LYS A 101 6.81 -12.38 1.53
N GLY A 102 6.25 -13.59 1.52
CA GLY A 102 6.62 -14.66 2.43
C GLY A 102 8.07 -15.11 2.22
N ALA A 103 8.51 -15.26 0.97
CA ALA A 103 9.88 -15.63 0.62
C ALA A 103 10.90 -14.59 1.10
N GLU A 104 10.61 -13.29 0.97
CA GLU A 104 11.47 -12.21 1.46
C GLU A 104 11.65 -12.29 2.99
N THR A 105 10.53 -12.44 3.71
CA THR A 105 10.55 -12.59 5.17
C THR A 105 11.23 -13.87 5.59
N TYR A 106 11.00 -14.99 4.89
CA TYR A 106 11.67 -16.26 5.15
C TYR A 106 13.19 -16.14 5.00
N LYS A 107 13.68 -15.57 3.90
CA LYS A 107 15.12 -15.40 3.64
C LYS A 107 15.81 -14.55 4.69
N SER A 108 15.17 -13.51 5.18
CA SER A 108 15.77 -12.61 6.17
C SER A 108 15.70 -13.14 7.61
N THR A 109 14.75 -14.01 7.92
CA THR A 109 14.43 -14.38 9.32
C THR A 109 14.58 -15.88 9.58
N CYS A 110 14.10 -16.74 8.69
CA CYS A 110 13.96 -18.18 8.92
C CYS A 110 15.12 -18.99 8.33
N ALA A 111 15.67 -18.52 7.20
CA ALA A 111 16.68 -19.25 6.43
C ALA A 111 17.98 -19.49 7.20
N SER A 112 18.31 -18.66 8.20
CA SER A 112 19.47 -18.86 9.08
C SER A 112 19.44 -20.20 9.85
N CYS A 113 18.25 -20.73 10.10
CA CYS A 113 18.06 -22.02 10.78
C CYS A 113 17.54 -23.11 9.85
N HIS A 114 16.60 -22.77 8.94
CA HIS A 114 15.90 -23.74 8.09
C HIS A 114 16.48 -23.88 6.67
N GLY A 115 17.56 -23.14 6.37
CA GLY A 115 18.18 -23.14 5.04
C GLY A 115 17.38 -22.35 3.99
N ASN A 116 18.04 -21.93 2.92
CA ASN A 116 17.37 -21.25 1.81
C ASN A 116 16.50 -22.21 0.97
N ASP A 117 16.78 -23.49 1.06
CA ASP A 117 16.09 -24.60 0.36
C ASP A 117 15.00 -25.24 1.21
N LEU A 118 14.70 -24.70 2.41
CA LEU A 118 13.75 -25.19 3.40
C LEU A 118 14.11 -26.55 4.02
N ARG A 119 15.25 -27.15 3.68
CA ARG A 119 15.62 -28.49 4.12
C ARG A 119 16.28 -28.51 5.50
N GLY A 120 16.66 -27.34 6.01
CA GLY A 120 17.27 -27.24 7.34
C GLY A 120 18.46 -28.18 7.50
N ARG A 121 18.49 -28.95 8.58
CA ARG A 121 19.56 -29.90 8.88
C ARG A 121 19.76 -30.99 7.82
N ASP A 122 18.70 -31.37 7.09
CA ASP A 122 18.77 -32.39 6.03
C ASP A 122 19.50 -31.84 4.79
N GLY A 123 19.44 -30.53 4.58
CA GLY A 123 20.20 -29.83 3.53
C GLY A 123 21.63 -29.49 3.94
N ASP A 124 21.81 -29.00 5.19
CA ASP A 124 23.13 -28.70 5.78
C ASP A 124 23.14 -29.09 7.27
N ALA A 125 23.95 -30.06 7.62
CA ALA A 125 24.10 -30.57 9.00
C ALA A 125 24.52 -29.51 10.03
N LYS A 126 25.01 -28.34 9.62
CA LYS A 126 25.35 -27.20 10.49
C LYS A 126 24.10 -26.42 10.91
N LEU A 127 23.00 -26.54 10.18
CA LEU A 127 21.75 -25.87 10.50
C LEU A 127 21.03 -26.57 11.65
N VAL A 128 20.32 -25.79 12.44
CA VAL A 128 19.57 -26.29 13.61
C VAL A 128 18.09 -26.50 13.30
N GLY A 129 17.54 -25.88 12.26
CA GLY A 129 16.15 -25.98 11.87
C GLY A 129 15.84 -27.35 11.27
N VAL A 130 14.61 -27.78 11.43
CA VAL A 130 14.06 -28.99 10.81
C VAL A 130 13.75 -28.75 9.34
N ASN A 131 13.62 -29.83 8.58
CA ASN A 131 13.16 -29.80 7.20
C ASN A 131 11.72 -29.30 7.13
N LEU A 132 11.45 -28.34 6.27
CA LEU A 132 10.12 -27.76 6.01
C LEU A 132 9.61 -28.10 4.61
N ALA A 133 10.35 -28.90 3.84
CA ALA A 133 10.02 -29.29 2.49
C ALA A 133 9.60 -30.77 2.36
N ASP A 134 9.57 -31.50 3.47
CA ASP A 134 9.12 -32.88 3.51
C ASP A 134 7.76 -33.00 4.18
N THR A 135 7.21 -34.22 4.23
CA THR A 135 5.90 -34.52 4.84
C THR A 135 5.95 -34.74 6.36
N GLY A 136 7.15 -34.67 6.96
CA GLY A 136 7.40 -34.93 8.36
C GLY A 136 7.21 -33.70 9.25
N TRP A 137 6.17 -33.69 10.09
CA TRP A 137 5.84 -32.55 10.94
C TRP A 137 5.88 -32.90 12.42
N ILE A 138 6.59 -32.11 13.22
CA ILE A 138 6.74 -32.31 14.68
C ILE A 138 5.52 -31.74 15.42
N HIS A 139 5.04 -30.57 15.00
CA HIS A 139 4.00 -29.79 15.68
C HIS A 139 2.70 -29.69 14.87
N GLY A 140 2.52 -30.58 13.88
CA GLY A 140 1.42 -30.57 12.94
C GLY A 140 1.72 -29.81 11.66
N GLY A 141 1.23 -30.35 10.54
CA GLY A 141 1.50 -29.86 9.18
C GLY A 141 0.31 -29.12 8.54
N ASN A 142 -0.82 -28.99 9.23
CA ASN A 142 -1.91 -28.16 8.72
C ASN A 142 -1.49 -26.68 8.76
N PRO A 143 -1.87 -25.88 7.76
CA PRO A 143 -1.46 -24.48 7.68
C PRO A 143 -1.67 -23.67 8.96
N THR A 144 -2.80 -23.86 9.64
CA THR A 144 -3.09 -23.19 10.92
C THR A 144 -2.20 -23.67 12.06
N GLN A 145 -1.79 -24.93 12.06
CA GLN A 145 -0.86 -25.47 13.06
C GLN A 145 0.54 -24.92 12.83
N VAL A 146 0.99 -24.86 11.58
CA VAL A 146 2.27 -24.24 11.22
C VAL A 146 2.27 -22.75 11.60
N PHE A 147 1.18 -22.03 11.32
CA PHE A 147 1.00 -20.64 11.74
C PHE A 147 1.11 -20.48 13.27
N ALA A 148 0.41 -21.32 14.03
CA ALA A 148 0.45 -21.27 15.48
C ALA A 148 1.86 -21.55 16.03
N THR A 149 2.57 -22.52 15.45
CA THR A 149 3.94 -22.88 15.82
C THR A 149 4.91 -21.72 15.56
N VAL A 150 4.82 -21.06 14.39
CA VAL A 150 5.66 -19.89 14.07
C VAL A 150 5.34 -18.73 15.02
N LYS A 151 4.08 -18.49 15.30
CA LYS A 151 3.62 -17.40 16.16
C LYS A 151 4.07 -17.57 17.61
N ALA A 152 3.83 -18.76 18.17
CA ALA A 152 4.11 -19.05 19.58
C ALA A 152 5.56 -19.49 19.83
N GLY A 153 6.27 -19.95 18.79
CA GLY A 153 7.56 -20.59 18.94
C GLY A 153 7.47 -22.00 19.56
N VAL A 154 8.60 -22.62 19.77
CA VAL A 154 8.74 -23.93 20.40
C VAL A 154 9.64 -23.81 21.63
N SER A 155 9.15 -24.28 22.77
CA SER A 155 9.87 -24.20 24.05
C SER A 155 11.18 -25.03 24.06
N GLY A 156 12.16 -24.62 24.87
CA GLY A 156 13.47 -25.28 25.00
C GLY A 156 14.49 -24.77 23.98
N PRO A 157 15.44 -25.61 23.49
CA PRO A 157 16.41 -25.24 22.46
C PRO A 157 15.76 -25.16 21.08
N GLY A 158 14.52 -24.65 21.04
CA GLY A 158 13.68 -24.67 19.87
C GLY A 158 13.60 -23.34 19.16
N MET A 159 12.57 -23.16 18.38
CA MET A 159 12.30 -21.99 17.56
C MET A 159 11.78 -20.83 18.42
N PRO A 160 12.32 -19.60 18.32
CA PRO A 160 11.77 -18.46 19.04
C PRO A 160 10.37 -18.09 18.57
N ALA A 161 9.61 -17.43 19.45
CA ALA A 161 8.29 -16.91 19.10
C ALA A 161 8.43 -15.70 18.16
N TRP A 162 7.86 -15.80 16.98
CA TRP A 162 7.91 -14.74 15.97
C TRP A 162 6.70 -13.80 15.99
N GLY A 163 5.64 -14.15 16.73
CA GLY A 163 4.43 -13.34 16.87
C GLY A 163 4.70 -11.87 17.20
N PRO A 164 5.46 -11.57 18.28
CA PRO A 164 5.76 -10.20 18.69
C PRO A 164 6.60 -9.39 17.68
N VAL A 165 7.41 -10.08 16.87
CA VAL A 165 8.37 -9.44 15.94
C VAL A 165 7.76 -9.24 14.55
N LEU A 166 7.12 -10.28 14.02
CA LEU A 166 6.60 -10.28 12.64
C LEU A 166 5.13 -9.85 12.56
N GLY A 167 4.34 -10.13 13.60
CA GLY A 167 2.90 -9.98 13.55
C GLY A 167 2.22 -11.01 12.65
N ASP A 168 0.91 -11.14 12.80
CA ASP A 168 0.12 -12.22 12.18
C ASP A 168 0.16 -12.20 10.65
N THR A 169 0.19 -11.00 10.06
CA THR A 169 0.23 -10.84 8.61
C THR A 169 1.49 -11.43 7.97
N ARG A 170 2.68 -11.08 8.47
CA ARG A 170 3.93 -11.60 7.91
C ARG A 170 4.10 -13.08 8.18
N ILE A 171 3.60 -13.56 9.33
CA ILE A 171 3.59 -14.99 9.64
C ILE A 171 2.71 -15.73 8.62
N ALA A 172 1.50 -15.24 8.32
CA ALA A 172 0.64 -15.84 7.32
C ALA A 172 1.30 -15.89 5.92
N GLN A 173 2.04 -14.85 5.54
CA GLN A 173 2.80 -14.82 4.29
C GLN A 173 3.94 -15.85 4.29
N VAL A 174 4.69 -15.97 5.37
CA VAL A 174 5.74 -17.00 5.52
C VAL A 174 5.15 -18.40 5.46
N VAL A 175 4.04 -18.64 6.15
CA VAL A 175 3.33 -19.93 6.09
C VAL A 175 2.85 -20.22 4.67
N ALA A 176 2.30 -19.23 3.96
CA ALA A 176 1.91 -19.37 2.56
C ALA A 176 3.10 -19.75 1.67
N TYR A 177 4.29 -19.16 1.89
CA TYR A 177 5.51 -19.52 1.17
C TYR A 177 5.95 -20.97 1.46
N VAL A 178 5.91 -21.42 2.72
CA VAL A 178 6.22 -22.80 3.08
C VAL A 178 5.20 -23.76 2.48
N MET A 179 3.91 -23.48 2.63
CA MET A 179 2.83 -24.32 2.09
C MET A 179 2.83 -24.37 0.54
N ASN A 180 3.37 -23.38 -0.15
CA ASN A 180 3.53 -23.40 -1.61
C ASN A 180 4.49 -24.51 -2.09
N GLN A 181 5.34 -25.06 -1.22
CA GLN A 181 6.22 -26.20 -1.52
C GLN A 181 5.49 -27.54 -1.39
N HIS A 182 4.30 -27.56 -0.79
CA HIS A 182 3.50 -28.75 -0.53
C HIS A 182 2.30 -28.84 -1.45
N LYS A 183 1.65 -30.01 -1.46
CA LYS A 183 0.40 -30.24 -2.18
C LYS A 183 -0.77 -30.28 -1.20
N ARG A 184 -1.89 -29.66 -1.57
CA ARG A 184 -3.11 -29.73 -0.76
C ARG A 184 -3.59 -31.19 -0.63
N GLY A 185 -3.81 -31.63 0.62
CA GLY A 185 -4.18 -33.02 0.91
C GLY A 185 -3.01 -33.99 0.94
N GLU A 186 -1.77 -33.49 0.92
CA GLU A 186 -0.57 -34.31 1.15
C GLU A 186 -0.62 -34.97 2.53
N GLU A 187 -0.10 -36.18 2.63
CA GLU A 187 -0.07 -36.90 3.88
C GLU A 187 0.83 -36.21 4.90
N ILE A 188 0.28 -35.92 6.08
CA ILE A 188 1.03 -35.32 7.18
C ILE A 188 1.53 -36.42 8.08
N VAL A 189 2.84 -36.67 8.08
CA VAL A 189 3.48 -37.68 8.92
C VAL A 189 3.96 -37.02 10.22
N ALA A 190 3.43 -37.44 11.35
CA ALA A 190 3.89 -37.00 12.65
C ALA A 190 5.26 -37.62 12.97
N VAL A 191 6.28 -36.77 13.16
CA VAL A 191 7.64 -37.20 13.51
C VAL A 191 8.01 -36.76 14.91
N ALA A 192 8.88 -37.50 15.56
CA ALA A 192 9.39 -37.14 16.90
C ALA A 192 10.35 -35.97 16.78
N SER A 193 10.33 -35.07 17.78
CA SER A 193 11.32 -33.98 17.84
C SER A 193 12.73 -34.53 17.97
N PRO A 194 13.67 -34.13 17.12
CA PRO A 194 15.07 -34.52 17.29
C PRO A 194 15.73 -33.91 18.54
N TYR A 195 15.02 -33.03 19.23
CA TYR A 195 15.44 -32.33 20.45
C TYR A 195 14.71 -32.82 21.70
N ALA A 196 13.77 -33.75 21.58
CA ALA A 196 13.13 -34.36 22.74
C ALA A 196 14.18 -35.21 23.51
N LYS A 197 14.49 -34.81 24.73
CA LYS A 197 15.23 -35.59 25.71
C LYS A 197 14.25 -36.18 26.73
#